data_97ee02bc5f9075d1ac6de8e2e4afd766
#
_entry.id   97ee02bc5f9075d1ac6de8e2e4afd766
#
_cell.length_a   1.000
_cell.length_b   1.000
_cell.length_c   1.000
_cell.angle_alpha   90.00
_cell.angle_beta   90.00
_cell.angle_gamma   90.00
#
_symmetry.space_group_name_H-M   'P 1'
#
loop_
_entity.id
_entity.type
_entity.pdbx_description
1 polymer ?
#
loop_
_entity_poly.entity_id
_entity_poly.type
_entity_poly.pdbx_seq_one_letter_code
_entity_poly.pdbx_strand_id
1 'polypeptide(L)'
;MNNGIYLTLLDLARYDLMKRAGTWQKLKGHKVHPVVVQETITFRKSLTPWLKFNIETKILGWDEQAFFVGQRFVVKGEIYAEAVVKLRFLKDPKGTPSPAEINELAGGWNASVPVLPEWINAWNKAATLPKGKEPAQSEWLTPNN
;
A
#
# COMPACT_ATOMS: atom_id res chain seq x y z
N MET A 1 -5.45 -9.90 18.81
CA MET A 1 -4.22 -9.18 18.41
C MET A 1 -4.56 -7.72 18.22
N ASN A 2 -3.71 -6.84 18.69
CA ASN A 2 -3.96 -5.40 18.60
C ASN A 2 -3.80 -4.89 17.16
N ASN A 3 -4.58 -3.89 16.77
CA ASN A 3 -4.62 -3.38 15.40
C ASN A 3 -3.27 -2.88 14.89
N GLY A 4 -2.43 -2.29 15.76
CA GLY A 4 -1.09 -1.86 15.39
C GLY A 4 -0.17 -3.00 14.97
N ILE A 5 -0.33 -4.18 15.54
CA ILE A 5 0.44 -5.36 15.17
C ILE A 5 0.09 -5.81 13.75
N TYR A 6 -1.19 -5.76 13.35
CA TYR A 6 -1.60 -6.07 11.97
C TYR A 6 -0.84 -5.19 10.98
N LEU A 7 -0.82 -3.89 11.20
CA LEU A 7 -0.15 -2.94 10.29
C LEU A 7 1.36 -3.18 10.24
N THR A 8 1.99 -3.46 11.38
CA THR A 8 3.42 -3.80 11.44
C THR A 8 3.75 -5.05 10.63
N LEU A 9 2.93 -6.09 10.75
CA LEU A 9 3.13 -7.34 10.00
C LEU A 9 2.94 -7.12 8.50
N LEU A 10 2.00 -6.27 8.10
CA LEU A 10 1.82 -5.90 6.70
C LEU A 10 3.02 -5.15 6.14
N ASP A 11 3.61 -4.23 6.91
CA ASP A 11 4.85 -3.56 6.52
C ASP A 11 5.98 -4.56 6.28
N LEU A 12 6.19 -5.47 7.21
CA LEU A 12 7.23 -6.51 7.09
C LEU A 12 7.01 -7.39 5.86
N ALA A 13 5.77 -7.77 5.58
CA ALA A 13 5.43 -8.59 4.42
C ALA A 13 5.74 -7.86 3.09
N ARG A 14 5.49 -6.56 3.01
CA ARG A 14 5.84 -5.75 1.83
C ARG A 14 7.35 -5.66 1.63
N TYR A 15 8.12 -5.41 2.70
CA TYR A 15 9.58 -5.40 2.63
C TYR A 15 10.14 -6.74 2.20
N ASP A 16 9.62 -7.83 2.75
CA ASP A 16 10.05 -9.18 2.39
C ASP A 16 9.79 -9.47 0.90
N LEU A 17 8.63 -9.09 0.39
CA LEU A 17 8.31 -9.22 -1.03
C LEU A 17 9.31 -8.46 -1.90
N MET A 18 9.61 -7.21 -1.57
CA MET A 18 10.55 -6.38 -2.33
C MET A 18 11.98 -6.95 -2.29
N LYS A 19 12.41 -7.46 -1.14
CA LYS A 19 13.74 -8.08 -0.99
C LYS A 19 13.87 -9.35 -1.84
N ARG A 20 12.88 -10.23 -1.77
CA ARG A 20 12.87 -11.49 -2.53
C ARG A 20 12.84 -11.25 -4.03
N ALA A 21 12.14 -10.22 -4.49
CA ALA A 21 12.09 -9.84 -5.89
C ALA A 21 13.35 -9.12 -6.39
N GLY A 22 14.30 -8.79 -5.51
CA GLY A 22 15.49 -8.01 -5.86
C GLY A 22 15.22 -6.51 -6.09
N THR A 23 13.99 -6.10 -6.01
CA THR A 23 13.55 -4.71 -6.24
C THR A 23 14.13 -3.76 -5.20
N TRP A 24 14.19 -4.18 -3.95
CA TRP A 24 14.71 -3.37 -2.85
C TRP A 24 16.12 -2.84 -3.10
N GLN A 25 17.03 -3.73 -3.51
CA GLN A 25 18.43 -3.34 -3.77
C GLN A 25 18.56 -2.39 -4.95
N LYS A 26 17.79 -2.61 -6.01
CA LYS A 26 17.78 -1.74 -7.19
C LYS A 26 17.29 -0.33 -6.83
N LEU A 27 16.20 -0.22 -6.11
CA LEU A 27 15.65 1.07 -5.68
C LEU A 27 16.58 1.78 -4.69
N LYS A 28 17.15 1.04 -3.74
CA LYS A 28 18.11 1.58 -2.77
C LYS A 28 19.35 2.16 -3.46
N GLY A 29 19.84 1.51 -4.52
CA GLY A 29 20.96 2.00 -5.32
C GLY A 29 20.68 3.36 -5.97
N HIS A 30 19.42 3.66 -6.27
CA HIS A 30 18.97 4.95 -6.79
C HIS A 30 18.47 5.92 -5.71
N LYS A 31 18.67 5.59 -4.43
CA LYS A 31 18.20 6.39 -3.27
C LYS A 31 16.68 6.58 -3.24
N VAL A 32 15.95 5.57 -3.71
CA VAL A 32 14.49 5.56 -3.76
C VAL A 32 13.94 4.63 -2.68
N HIS A 33 12.94 5.09 -1.95
CA HIS A 33 12.30 4.31 -0.89
C HIS A 33 10.78 4.47 -0.92
N PRO A 34 10.03 3.43 -0.51
CA PRO A 34 8.58 3.48 -0.45
C PRO A 34 8.07 4.19 0.81
N VAL A 35 6.94 4.86 0.67
CA VAL A 35 6.21 5.48 1.79
C VAL A 35 4.75 5.13 1.67
N VAL A 36 4.14 4.67 2.76
CA VAL A 36 2.70 4.47 2.86
C VAL A 36 2.04 5.83 3.05
N VAL A 37 1.13 6.19 2.16
CA VAL A 37 0.41 7.47 2.22
C VAL A 37 -1.06 7.32 2.61
N GLN A 38 -1.63 6.17 2.34
CA GLN A 38 -3.00 5.82 2.74
C GLN A 38 -3.09 4.32 2.91
N GLU A 39 -3.92 3.87 3.82
CA GLU A 39 -4.28 2.46 3.92
C GLU A 39 -5.68 2.30 4.48
N THR A 40 -6.34 1.23 4.06
CA THR A 40 -7.62 0.80 4.61
C THR A 40 -7.51 -0.67 4.98
N ILE A 41 -8.08 -1.03 6.10
CA ILE A 41 -8.08 -2.41 6.59
C ILE A 41 -9.46 -2.78 7.13
N THR A 42 -9.92 -3.96 6.76
CA THR A 42 -11.17 -4.52 7.24
C THR A 42 -10.87 -5.78 8.05
N PHE A 43 -11.33 -5.80 9.29
CA PHE A 43 -11.18 -6.93 10.20
C PHE A 43 -12.45 -7.77 10.17
N ARG A 44 -12.31 -9.04 9.83
CA ARG A 44 -13.43 -9.98 9.81
C ARG A 44 -13.43 -10.93 11.02
N LYS A 45 -12.26 -11.45 11.35
CA LYS A 45 -12.06 -12.33 12.51
C LYS A 45 -10.74 -11.99 13.19
N SER A 46 -10.70 -12.11 14.50
CA SER A 46 -9.46 -11.88 15.26
C SER A 46 -8.47 -13.02 15.09
N LEU A 47 -7.20 -12.67 14.96
CA LEU A 47 -6.11 -13.64 15.07
C LEU A 47 -5.83 -13.87 16.56
N THR A 48 -6.05 -15.08 17.01
CA THR A 48 -5.78 -15.48 18.40
C THR A 48 -4.36 -15.99 18.57
N PRO A 49 -3.81 -15.99 19.79
CA PRO A 49 -2.50 -16.58 20.06
C PRO A 49 -2.43 -18.03 19.54
N TRP A 50 -1.27 -18.41 19.00
CA TRP A 50 -0.99 -19.74 18.44
C TRP A 50 -1.73 -20.10 17.15
N LEU A 51 -2.55 -19.21 16.62
CA LEU A 51 -3.19 -19.42 15.34
C LEU A 51 -2.16 -19.23 14.21
N LYS A 52 -2.03 -20.24 13.36
CA LYS A 52 -1.17 -20.14 12.16
C LYS A 52 -1.89 -19.41 11.07
N PHE A 53 -1.24 -18.42 10.49
CA PHE A 53 -1.78 -17.64 9.39
C PHE A 53 -0.72 -17.34 8.34
N ASN A 54 -1.18 -17.02 7.14
CA ASN A 54 -0.34 -16.52 6.06
C ASN A 54 -0.71 -15.08 5.75
N ILE A 55 0.26 -14.31 5.29
CA ILE A 55 0.00 -12.99 4.73
C ILE A 55 0.20 -13.09 3.22
N GLU A 56 -0.86 -12.86 2.48
CA GLU A 56 -0.81 -12.79 1.02
C GLU A 56 -0.66 -11.32 0.61
N THR A 57 0.27 -11.03 -0.27
CA THR A 57 0.56 -9.68 -0.75
C THR A 57 0.57 -9.66 -2.27
N LYS A 58 -0.18 -8.74 -2.86
CA LYS A 58 -0.29 -8.61 -4.31
C LYS A 58 -0.34 -7.15 -4.72
N ILE A 59 0.40 -6.79 -5.77
CA ILE A 59 0.23 -5.48 -6.41
C ILE A 59 -1.08 -5.52 -7.20
N LEU A 60 -2.04 -4.70 -6.81
CA LEU A 60 -3.34 -4.62 -7.46
C LEU A 60 -3.28 -3.79 -8.74
N GLY A 61 -2.41 -2.80 -8.77
CA GLY A 61 -2.22 -1.91 -9.89
C GLY A 61 -1.56 -0.61 -9.46
N TRP A 62 -1.52 0.34 -10.37
CA TRP A 62 -0.98 1.67 -10.11
C TRP A 62 -1.65 2.71 -10.99
N ASP A 63 -1.64 3.95 -10.54
CA ASP A 63 -2.03 5.11 -11.33
C ASP A 63 -0.78 5.96 -11.67
N GLU A 64 -0.97 7.21 -12.03
CA GLU A 64 0.14 8.11 -12.36
C GLU A 64 0.99 8.51 -11.15
N GLN A 65 0.51 8.29 -9.93
CA GLN A 65 1.13 8.79 -8.70
C GLN A 65 1.57 7.71 -7.74
N ALA A 66 0.85 6.59 -7.67
CA ALA A 66 1.04 5.59 -6.61
C ALA A 66 0.75 4.16 -7.05
N PHE A 67 1.31 3.24 -6.29
CA PHE A 67 0.97 1.81 -6.36
C PHE A 67 -0.09 1.47 -5.32
N PHE A 68 -0.95 0.52 -5.66
CA PHE A 68 -1.95 -0.03 -4.75
C PHE A 68 -1.64 -1.51 -4.51
N VAL A 69 -1.45 -1.86 -3.24
CA VAL A 69 -1.07 -3.21 -2.82
C VAL A 69 -2.18 -3.79 -1.98
N GLY A 70 -2.67 -4.96 -2.38
CA GLY A 70 -3.61 -5.74 -1.58
C GLY A 70 -2.86 -6.69 -0.65
N GLN A 71 -3.31 -6.77 0.59
CA GLN A 71 -2.75 -7.68 1.58
C GLN A 71 -3.86 -8.35 2.38
N ARG A 72 -3.68 -9.63 2.69
CA ARG A 72 -4.68 -10.42 3.41
C ARG A 72 -4.03 -11.25 4.48
N PHE A 73 -4.67 -11.33 5.64
CA PHE A 73 -4.39 -12.35 6.65
C PHE A 73 -5.31 -13.53 6.39
N VAL A 74 -4.71 -14.68 6.10
CA VAL A 74 -5.44 -15.88 5.68
C VAL A 74 -5.15 -17.03 6.64
N VAL A 75 -6.21 -17.68 7.13
CA VAL A 75 -6.15 -18.87 7.99
C VAL A 75 -6.89 -19.99 7.29
N LYS A 76 -6.19 -21.05 6.94
CA LYS A 76 -6.79 -22.23 6.26
C LYS A 76 -7.64 -21.84 5.05
N GLY A 77 -7.14 -20.92 4.22
CA GLY A 77 -7.85 -20.44 3.03
C GLY A 77 -8.95 -19.41 3.28
N GLU A 78 -9.17 -19.00 4.52
CA GLU A 78 -10.21 -18.03 4.90
C GLU A 78 -9.58 -16.66 5.21
N ILE A 79 -10.17 -15.60 4.67
CA ILE A 79 -9.74 -14.23 4.94
C ILE A 79 -10.18 -13.82 6.35
N TYR A 80 -9.21 -13.47 7.20
CA TYR A 80 -9.44 -12.92 8.54
C TYR A 80 -9.37 -11.39 8.57
N ALA A 81 -8.50 -10.80 7.76
CA ALA A 81 -8.43 -9.36 7.56
C ALA A 81 -7.94 -9.08 6.14
N GLU A 82 -8.37 -7.97 5.58
CA GLU A 82 -7.98 -7.53 4.24
C GLU A 82 -7.64 -6.04 4.25
N ALA A 83 -6.55 -5.70 3.60
CA ALA A 83 -6.08 -4.32 3.52
C ALA A 83 -5.76 -3.92 2.08
N VAL A 84 -5.92 -2.64 1.80
CA VAL A 84 -5.36 -2.00 0.61
C VAL A 84 -4.46 -0.86 1.07
N VAL A 85 -3.25 -0.84 0.54
CA VAL A 85 -2.20 0.10 0.90
C VAL A 85 -1.80 0.90 -0.34
N LYS A 86 -1.85 2.21 -0.23
CA LYS A 86 -1.36 3.13 -1.26
C LYS A 86 0.08 3.50 -0.96
N LEU A 87 0.98 3.17 -1.87
CA LEU A 87 2.41 3.43 -1.76
C LEU A 87 2.84 4.50 -2.75
N ARG A 88 3.61 5.45 -2.28
CA ARG A 88 4.40 6.35 -3.12
C ARG A 88 5.87 6.09 -2.89
N PHE A 89 6.69 6.45 -3.86
CA PHE A 89 8.13 6.39 -3.74
C PHE A 89 8.72 7.79 -3.67
N LEU A 90 9.67 7.96 -2.77
CA LEU A 90 10.42 9.19 -2.61
C LEU A 90 11.87 8.94 -2.99
N LYS A 91 12.50 9.96 -3.57
CA LYS A 91 13.92 9.94 -3.91
C LYS A 91 14.68 10.95 -3.08
N ASP A 92 15.76 10.53 -2.45
CA ASP A 92 16.64 11.40 -1.70
C ASP A 92 17.64 12.10 -2.63
N PRO A 93 17.96 13.38 -2.41
CA PRO A 93 17.42 14.28 -1.39
C PRO A 93 16.09 14.92 -1.79
N LYS A 94 15.63 14.75 -3.02
CA LYS A 94 14.41 15.35 -3.54
C LYS A 94 13.85 14.55 -4.71
N GLY A 95 12.53 14.41 -4.76
CA GLY A 95 11.80 13.85 -5.88
C GLY A 95 10.76 12.81 -5.45
N THR A 96 9.75 12.67 -6.28
CA THR A 96 8.68 11.68 -6.16
C THR A 96 8.56 10.95 -7.49
N PRO A 97 9.37 9.90 -7.72
CA PRO A 97 9.30 9.13 -8.96
C PRO A 97 7.89 8.59 -9.20
N SER A 98 7.45 8.64 -10.45
CA SER A 98 6.16 8.03 -10.85
C SER A 98 6.25 6.51 -10.84
N PRO A 99 5.12 5.79 -10.78
CA PRO A 99 5.11 4.34 -10.94
C PRO A 99 5.81 3.85 -12.21
N ALA A 100 5.67 4.57 -13.33
CA ALA A 100 6.38 4.24 -14.56
C ALA A 100 7.90 4.29 -14.40
N GLU A 101 8.43 5.33 -13.74
CA GLU A 101 9.86 5.46 -13.46
C GLU A 101 10.34 4.38 -12.50
N ILE A 102 9.57 4.03 -11.49
CA ILE A 102 9.88 2.93 -10.56
C ILE A 102 9.92 1.61 -11.30
N ASN A 103 8.98 1.36 -12.20
CA ASN A 103 8.94 0.16 -13.02
C ASN A 103 10.23 0.01 -13.85
N GLU A 104 10.69 1.09 -14.46
CA GLU A 104 11.96 1.08 -15.21
C GLU A 104 13.15 0.80 -14.30
N LEU A 105 13.25 1.45 -13.14
CA LEU A 105 14.31 1.26 -12.17
C LEU A 105 14.33 -0.17 -11.61
N ALA A 106 13.17 -0.78 -11.46
CA ALA A 106 13.03 -2.15 -10.96
C ALA A 106 13.31 -3.24 -12.03
N GLY A 107 13.59 -2.84 -13.25
CA GLY A 107 13.95 -3.77 -14.32
C GLY A 107 12.85 -4.05 -15.35
N GLY A 108 11.78 -3.27 -15.34
CA GLY A 108 10.68 -3.40 -16.29
C GLY A 108 9.77 -4.59 -15.99
N TRP A 109 8.68 -4.36 -15.35
CA TRP A 109 7.63 -5.38 -15.23
C TRP A 109 6.80 -5.35 -16.51
N ASN A 110 6.92 -6.41 -17.29
CA ASN A 110 6.20 -6.55 -18.57
C ASN A 110 4.72 -6.77 -18.41
N ALA A 111 4.07 -6.07 -17.53
CA ALA A 111 2.65 -6.23 -17.35
C ALA A 111 1.92 -5.01 -17.91
N SER A 112 0.90 -5.26 -18.73
CA SER A 112 -0.18 -4.31 -18.90
C SER A 112 -0.65 -3.89 -17.51
N VAL A 113 -0.79 -2.58 -17.27
CA VAL A 113 -1.26 -2.06 -15.98
C VAL A 113 -2.61 -2.72 -15.65
N PRO A 114 -2.71 -3.48 -14.55
CA PRO A 114 -4.00 -4.04 -14.17
C PRO A 114 -5.01 -2.92 -13.93
N VAL A 115 -6.24 -3.14 -14.37
CA VAL A 115 -7.33 -2.19 -14.08
C VAL A 115 -7.65 -2.28 -12.59
N LEU A 116 -7.53 -1.16 -11.88
CA LEU A 116 -7.88 -1.11 -10.46
C LEU A 116 -9.39 -1.32 -10.28
N PRO A 117 -9.80 -2.10 -9.25
CA PRO A 117 -11.22 -2.17 -8.87
C PRO A 117 -11.78 -0.77 -8.64
N GLU A 118 -13.00 -0.53 -9.08
CA GLU A 118 -13.61 0.80 -9.01
C GLU A 118 -13.70 1.35 -7.58
N TRP A 119 -13.95 0.49 -6.59
CA TRP A 119 -14.00 0.93 -5.20
C TRP A 119 -12.66 1.48 -4.68
N ILE A 120 -11.53 0.99 -5.23
CA ILE A 120 -10.20 1.51 -4.89
C ILE A 120 -10.03 2.92 -5.46
N ASN A 121 -10.46 3.15 -6.70
CA ASN A 121 -10.45 4.48 -7.29
C ASN A 121 -11.34 5.45 -6.51
N ALA A 122 -12.53 5.01 -6.11
CA ALA A 122 -13.44 5.81 -5.30
C ALA A 122 -12.86 6.13 -3.93
N TRP A 123 -12.28 5.13 -3.25
CA TRP A 123 -11.61 5.31 -1.97
C TRP A 123 -10.43 6.29 -2.09
N ASN A 124 -9.59 6.11 -3.09
CA ASN A 124 -8.44 6.98 -3.34
C ASN A 124 -8.89 8.44 -3.51
N LYS A 125 -9.91 8.67 -4.32
CA LYS A 125 -10.47 10.00 -4.57
C LYS A 125 -11.10 10.60 -3.30
N ALA A 126 -11.87 9.82 -2.57
CA ALA A 126 -12.61 10.29 -1.40
C ALA A 126 -11.73 10.54 -0.18
N ALA A 127 -10.69 9.72 0.02
CA ALA A 127 -9.86 9.75 1.22
C ALA A 127 -8.56 10.55 1.07
N THR A 128 -8.25 11.05 -0.13
CA THR A 128 -7.03 11.84 -0.35
C THR A 128 -7.19 13.23 0.25
N LEU A 129 -6.25 13.57 1.16
CA LEU A 129 -6.16 14.91 1.73
C LEU A 129 -5.46 15.87 0.76
N PRO A 130 -5.63 17.19 0.92
CA PRO A 130 -4.88 18.18 0.15
C PRO A 130 -3.37 17.94 0.23
N LYS A 131 -2.65 18.32 -0.82
CA LYS A 131 -1.18 18.22 -0.85
C LYS A 131 -0.58 19.02 0.30
N GLY A 132 0.59 18.60 0.81
CA GLY A 132 1.22 19.19 1.99
C GLY A 132 1.52 20.69 1.92
N LYS A 133 1.52 21.28 0.73
CA LYS A 133 1.65 22.74 0.54
C LYS A 133 0.33 23.50 0.70
N GLU A 134 -0.79 22.80 0.67
CA GLU A 134 -2.12 23.34 0.82
C GLU A 134 -2.64 23.05 2.24
N PRO A 135 -3.25 24.02 2.92
CA PRO A 135 -3.79 23.76 4.25
C PRO A 135 -4.99 22.82 4.16
N ALA A 136 -4.98 21.77 4.98
CA ALA A 136 -6.13 20.93 5.21
C ALA A 136 -6.78 21.41 6.51
N GLN A 137 -7.92 22.07 6.41
CA GLN A 137 -8.61 22.62 7.56
C GLN A 137 -9.09 21.50 8.49
N SER A 138 -8.90 21.69 9.80
CA SER A 138 -9.34 20.74 10.81
C SER A 138 -10.84 20.95 11.10
N GLU A 139 -11.67 20.47 10.19
CA GLU A 139 -13.12 20.57 10.31
C GLU A 139 -13.75 19.19 10.14
N TRP A 140 -14.65 18.85 11.05
CA TRP A 140 -15.44 17.64 10.91
C TRP A 140 -16.58 17.88 9.95
N LEU A 141 -16.89 16.88 9.12
CA LEU A 141 -18.09 16.92 8.28
C LEU A 141 -19.31 17.05 9.17
N THR A 142 -20.03 18.16 9.05
CA THR A 142 -21.32 18.31 9.71
C THR A 142 -22.38 17.59 8.86
N PRO A 143 -23.27 16.80 9.50
CA PRO A 143 -24.40 16.25 8.76
C PRO A 143 -25.20 17.41 8.16
N ASN A 144 -25.53 17.31 6.87
CA ASN A 144 -26.45 18.25 6.27
C ASN A 144 -27.80 18.14 7.01
N ASN A 145 -28.22 19.22 7.61
CA ASN A 145 -29.55 19.31 8.21
C ASN A 145 -30.63 19.22 7.13
#